data_cd69bdc2fb18bec522dece1dcca6577c
#
_entry.id   cd69bdc2fb18bec522dece1dcca6577c
#
_cell.length_a   1.000
_cell.length_b   1.000
_cell.length_c   1.000
_cell.angle_alpha   90.00
_cell.angle_beta   90.00
_cell.angle_gamma   90.00
#
_symmetry.space_group_name_H-M   'P 1'
#
loop_
_entity.id
_entity.type
_entity.pdbx_description
1 polymer ?
#
loop_
_entity_poly.entity_id
_entity_poly.type
_entity_poly.pdbx_seq_one_letter_code
_entity_poly.pdbx_strand_id
1 'polypeptide(L)'
;MRNLITTIVGVLATHASAACTREALKAVTDDLLAAQTAGQTTFPSLSNTVAYTENRKAVDIKSGILSKSIKIDHARAQHDTTQCAAFTEFIVTNTAAPYVIATQLRLDNSTKVSQIDTIWTSKGDWLFNVTGTYYWASQEKWDPIPVEKRDTRAVIKAAGDAYCDLFNNKTVTVPWGSPCARLEGGAYTGKGQASDRCDVGVPSGVPLVNRQYVIDEEYGTVDIIMDFGGVAGQQGADGLPDSHEFRVEGGKLRYVHTLSSCGGKACM
;
A
#
# COMPACT_ATOMS: atom_id res chain seq x y z
N MET A 1 44.58 35.89 32.26
CA MET A 1 44.29 34.44 32.04
C MET A 1 42.98 34.38 31.31
N ARG A 2 43.01 34.02 30.00
CA ARG A 2 41.83 33.91 29.14
C ARG A 2 41.50 32.43 29.02
N ASN A 3 40.37 32.01 29.58
CA ASN A 3 39.87 30.63 29.42
C ASN A 3 39.26 30.48 28.03
N LEU A 4 39.86 29.64 27.18
CA LEU A 4 39.22 29.13 25.98
C LEU A 4 38.24 28.00 26.35
N ILE A 5 36.97 28.23 26.08
CA ILE A 5 35.93 27.19 26.14
C ILE A 5 35.86 26.56 24.76
N THR A 6 36.34 25.33 24.64
CA THR A 6 36.21 24.52 23.42
C THR A 6 34.84 23.84 23.43
N THR A 7 33.94 24.30 22.59
CA THR A 7 32.62 23.67 22.40
C THR A 7 32.81 22.48 21.44
N ILE A 8 32.65 21.26 21.95
CA ILE A 8 32.60 20.03 21.14
C ILE A 8 31.20 19.91 20.58
N VAL A 9 31.01 20.14 19.29
CA VAL A 9 29.78 19.83 18.56
C VAL A 9 29.81 18.34 18.25
N GLY A 10 29.05 17.57 19.02
CA GLY A 10 28.85 16.14 18.74
C GLY A 10 27.94 15.99 17.51
N VAL A 11 28.48 15.50 16.40
CA VAL A 11 27.68 15.05 15.27
C VAL A 11 27.03 13.73 15.66
N LEU A 12 25.74 13.75 15.95
CA LEU A 12 24.92 12.54 16.06
C LEU A 12 24.78 11.93 14.65
N ALA A 13 25.65 10.99 14.32
CA ALA A 13 25.44 10.11 13.16
C ALA A 13 24.21 9.25 13.46
N THR A 14 23.10 9.53 12.81
CA THR A 14 21.97 8.61 12.76
C THR A 14 22.43 7.37 11.99
N HIS A 15 22.78 6.29 12.69
CA HIS A 15 22.97 5.02 12.04
C HIS A 15 21.63 4.57 11.46
N ALA A 16 21.48 4.70 10.13
CA ALA A 16 20.48 3.92 9.42
C ALA A 16 20.78 2.45 9.74
N SER A 17 19.85 1.77 10.40
CA SER A 17 20.01 0.36 10.72
C SER A 17 20.24 -0.39 9.40
N ALA A 18 21.31 -1.16 9.30
CA ALA A 18 21.60 -2.04 8.14
C ALA A 18 20.43 -3.00 7.81
N ALA A 19 19.49 -3.10 8.73
CA ALA A 19 18.29 -3.90 8.70
C ALA A 19 17.22 -3.48 7.67
N CYS A 20 17.20 -2.20 7.29
CA CYS A 20 16.11 -1.62 6.49
C CYS A 20 16.63 -1.12 5.14
N THR A 21 17.60 -1.80 4.55
CA THR A 21 18.00 -1.50 3.17
C THR A 21 16.91 -1.94 2.19
N ARG A 22 16.88 -1.31 1.03
CA ARG A 22 15.95 -1.68 -0.05
C ARG A 22 16.12 -3.15 -0.46
N GLU A 23 17.35 -3.63 -0.53
CA GLU A 23 17.67 -5.03 -0.87
C GLU A 23 17.12 -6.00 0.17
N ALA A 24 17.22 -5.67 1.46
CA ALA A 24 16.66 -6.48 2.53
C ALA A 24 15.12 -6.52 2.47
N LEU A 25 14.47 -5.38 2.24
CA LEU A 25 13.01 -5.30 2.09
C LEU A 25 12.54 -6.01 0.81
N LYS A 26 13.33 -5.91 -0.28
CA LYS A 26 13.04 -6.66 -1.51
C LYS A 26 13.09 -8.17 -1.27
N ALA A 27 14.09 -8.68 -0.57
CA ALA A 27 14.17 -10.10 -0.22
C ALA A 27 12.96 -10.55 0.60
N VAL A 28 12.46 -9.72 1.51
CA VAL A 28 11.24 -9.97 2.29
C VAL A 28 10.00 -10.08 1.40
N THR A 29 9.83 -9.17 0.43
CA THR A 29 8.70 -9.25 -0.51
C THR A 29 8.81 -10.43 -1.46
N ASP A 30 10.01 -10.77 -1.92
CA ASP A 30 10.26 -11.97 -2.74
C ASP A 30 9.90 -13.26 -1.95
N ASP A 31 10.29 -13.34 -0.67
CA ASP A 31 9.92 -14.45 0.24
C ASP A 31 8.41 -14.57 0.40
N LEU A 32 7.69 -13.45 0.60
CA LEU A 32 6.22 -13.45 0.71
C LEU A 32 5.57 -13.96 -0.57
N LEU A 33 5.98 -13.45 -1.74
CA LEU A 33 5.41 -13.87 -3.02
C LEU A 33 5.67 -15.35 -3.32
N ALA A 34 6.87 -15.85 -2.98
CA ALA A 34 7.19 -17.27 -3.08
C ALA A 34 6.32 -18.12 -2.14
N ALA A 35 6.17 -17.70 -0.88
CA ALA A 35 5.32 -18.37 0.11
C ALA A 35 3.86 -18.41 -0.34
N GLN A 36 3.31 -17.29 -0.82
CA GLN A 36 1.95 -17.21 -1.34
C GLN A 36 1.74 -18.11 -2.55
N THR A 37 2.72 -18.16 -3.47
CA THR A 37 2.64 -19.04 -4.65
C THR A 37 2.63 -20.51 -4.24
N ALA A 38 3.40 -20.86 -3.21
CA ALA A 38 3.48 -22.23 -2.69
C ALA A 38 2.36 -22.61 -1.70
N GLY A 39 1.59 -21.62 -1.19
CA GLY A 39 0.64 -21.82 -0.10
C GLY A 39 1.32 -22.12 1.24
N GLN A 40 2.51 -21.55 1.44
CA GLN A 40 3.31 -21.74 2.66
C GLN A 40 3.07 -20.59 3.62
N THR A 41 2.81 -20.91 4.87
CA THR A 41 2.58 -19.93 5.95
C THR A 41 3.83 -19.65 6.77
N THR A 42 4.98 -20.15 6.31
CA THR A 42 6.31 -19.89 6.87
C THR A 42 7.28 -19.59 5.72
N PHE A 43 8.16 -18.63 5.93
CA PHE A 43 9.20 -18.25 4.96
C PHE A 43 10.42 -17.68 5.70
N PRO A 44 11.61 -17.62 5.06
CA PRO A 44 12.87 -17.32 5.77
C PRO A 44 12.86 -16.01 6.54
N SER A 45 12.21 -14.96 6.03
CA SER A 45 12.13 -13.65 6.67
C SER A 45 11.00 -13.51 7.70
N LEU A 46 10.16 -14.53 7.92
CA LEU A 46 9.07 -14.47 8.89
C LEU A 46 9.58 -14.59 10.33
N SER A 47 9.03 -13.78 11.25
CA SER A 47 9.25 -13.90 12.68
C SER A 47 8.52 -15.13 13.26
N ASN A 48 9.06 -15.71 14.34
CA ASN A 48 8.37 -16.79 15.06
C ASN A 48 7.03 -16.35 15.67
N THR A 49 6.90 -15.05 15.92
CA THR A 49 5.67 -14.43 16.42
C THR A 49 5.26 -13.35 15.44
N VAL A 50 4.26 -13.62 14.61
CA VAL A 50 3.74 -12.67 13.62
C VAL A 50 2.30 -12.31 13.96
N ALA A 51 1.98 -11.01 13.95
CA ALA A 51 0.61 -10.54 13.93
C ALA A 51 0.11 -10.59 12.49
N TYR A 52 -0.96 -11.33 12.22
CA TYR A 52 -1.53 -11.46 10.89
C TYR A 52 -2.98 -11.02 10.86
N THR A 53 -3.30 -10.10 9.97
CA THR A 53 -4.68 -9.66 9.72
C THR A 53 -5.06 -9.84 8.26
N GLU A 54 -6.32 -10.18 8.04
CA GLU A 54 -6.97 -10.15 6.73
C GLU A 54 -8.22 -9.29 6.80
N ASN A 55 -8.36 -8.38 5.85
CA ASN A 55 -9.51 -7.48 5.82
C ASN A 55 -9.79 -6.87 7.22
N ARG A 56 -8.72 -6.37 7.86
CA ARG A 56 -8.71 -5.70 9.17
C ARG A 56 -9.07 -6.59 10.38
N LYS A 57 -9.15 -7.90 10.21
CA LYS A 57 -9.46 -8.86 11.28
C LYS A 57 -8.27 -9.78 11.53
N ALA A 58 -7.97 -10.05 12.78
CA ALA A 58 -6.97 -11.06 13.14
C ALA A 58 -7.41 -12.45 12.64
N VAL A 59 -6.49 -13.12 11.95
CA VAL A 59 -6.70 -14.47 11.36
C VAL A 59 -5.51 -15.35 11.71
N ASP A 60 -5.73 -16.64 11.88
CA ASP A 60 -4.62 -17.57 11.94
C ASP A 60 -3.98 -17.68 10.55
N ILE A 61 -2.69 -17.34 10.45
CA ILE A 61 -1.93 -17.37 9.21
C ILE A 61 -2.01 -18.73 8.49
N LYS A 62 -2.23 -19.82 9.24
CA LYS A 62 -2.35 -21.18 8.70
C LYS A 62 -3.70 -21.46 8.03
N SER A 63 -4.69 -20.60 8.23
CA SER A 63 -6.03 -20.74 7.65
C SER A 63 -6.42 -19.59 6.72
N GLY A 64 -5.62 -18.52 6.66
CA GLY A 64 -5.87 -17.33 5.86
C GLY A 64 -5.54 -17.49 4.38
N ILE A 65 -5.59 -16.37 3.65
CA ILE A 65 -5.32 -16.35 2.20
C ILE A 65 -3.88 -16.78 1.87
N LEU A 66 -2.91 -16.48 2.76
CA LEU A 66 -1.51 -16.88 2.58
C LEU A 66 -1.34 -18.41 2.56
N SER A 67 -2.20 -19.17 3.23
CA SER A 67 -2.16 -20.63 3.23
C SER A 67 -2.60 -21.28 1.91
N LYS A 68 -3.12 -20.50 0.98
CA LYS A 68 -3.57 -20.98 -0.34
C LYS A 68 -2.44 -20.89 -1.35
N SER A 69 -2.15 -21.99 -2.04
CA SER A 69 -1.26 -21.95 -3.21
C SER A 69 -1.95 -21.22 -4.36
N ILE A 70 -1.39 -20.07 -4.76
CA ILE A 70 -2.01 -19.17 -5.72
C ILE A 70 -0.97 -18.80 -6.79
N LYS A 71 -1.28 -19.03 -8.07
CA LYS A 71 -0.47 -18.53 -9.17
C LYS A 71 -0.66 -17.02 -9.31
N ILE A 72 0.38 -16.25 -9.06
CA ILE A 72 0.40 -14.80 -9.22
C ILE A 72 0.65 -14.46 -10.69
N ASP A 73 -0.23 -13.67 -11.31
CA ASP A 73 -0.12 -13.29 -12.73
C ASP A 73 0.51 -11.90 -12.91
N HIS A 74 0.39 -11.01 -11.91
CA HIS A 74 1.05 -9.70 -11.85
C HIS A 74 1.35 -9.34 -10.42
N ALA A 75 2.51 -8.71 -10.16
CA ALA A 75 2.86 -8.24 -8.83
C ALA A 75 3.71 -6.96 -8.90
N ARG A 76 3.52 -6.10 -7.91
CA ARG A 76 4.39 -4.95 -7.60
C ARG A 76 4.74 -4.95 -6.13
N ALA A 77 5.88 -4.36 -5.79
CA ALA A 77 6.33 -4.19 -4.42
C ALA A 77 6.93 -2.79 -4.19
N GLN A 78 6.69 -2.23 -3.01
CA GLN A 78 7.20 -0.96 -2.53
C GLN A 78 8.00 -1.18 -1.24
N HIS A 79 9.04 -0.37 -1.00
CA HIS A 79 9.98 -0.60 0.08
C HIS A 79 10.23 0.68 0.88
N ASP A 80 9.64 0.77 2.06
CA ASP A 80 9.78 1.88 3.01
C ASP A 80 11.02 1.67 3.88
N THR A 81 12.17 2.15 3.42
CA THR A 81 13.43 2.02 4.16
C THR A 81 13.49 2.86 5.44
N THR A 82 12.58 3.84 5.59
CA THR A 82 12.48 4.68 6.79
C THR A 82 11.74 3.98 7.92
N GLN A 83 10.66 3.26 7.60
CA GLN A 83 9.83 2.57 8.59
C GLN A 83 10.05 1.06 8.65
N CYS A 84 11.05 0.51 7.93
CA CYS A 84 11.26 -0.93 7.83
C CYS A 84 9.96 -1.67 7.45
N ALA A 85 9.32 -1.19 6.41
CA ALA A 85 8.05 -1.72 5.95
C ALA A 85 8.08 -1.97 4.44
N ALA A 86 7.24 -2.87 3.97
CA ALA A 86 7.06 -3.11 2.55
C ALA A 86 5.57 -3.26 2.23
N PHE A 87 5.24 -3.01 0.98
CA PHE A 87 3.92 -3.23 0.42
C PHE A 87 4.02 -4.10 -0.82
N THR A 88 3.02 -4.95 -1.03
CA THR A 88 2.86 -5.69 -2.29
C THR A 88 1.41 -5.62 -2.73
N GLU A 89 1.20 -5.35 -4.03
CA GLU A 89 -0.06 -5.62 -4.70
C GLU A 89 0.16 -6.78 -5.68
N PHE A 90 -0.70 -7.80 -5.66
CA PHE A 90 -0.65 -8.84 -6.66
C PHE A 90 -2.04 -9.30 -7.12
N ILE A 91 -2.09 -9.73 -8.37
CA ILE A 91 -3.32 -10.03 -9.10
C ILE A 91 -3.29 -11.48 -9.54
N VAL A 92 -4.40 -12.18 -9.31
CA VAL A 92 -4.61 -13.59 -9.58
C VAL A 92 -5.82 -13.72 -10.51
N THR A 93 -5.58 -14.00 -11.78
CA THR A 93 -6.64 -14.02 -12.80
C THR A 93 -7.35 -15.38 -12.94
N ASN A 94 -7.00 -16.35 -12.10
CA ASN A 94 -7.64 -17.68 -12.09
C ASN A 94 -9.15 -17.54 -11.92
N THR A 95 -9.91 -17.91 -12.93
CA THR A 95 -11.38 -17.72 -12.97
C THR A 95 -12.14 -18.48 -11.86
N ALA A 96 -11.57 -19.59 -11.36
CA ALA A 96 -12.17 -20.37 -10.26
C ALA A 96 -11.96 -19.70 -8.89
N ALA A 97 -10.87 -18.96 -8.71
CA ALA A 97 -10.51 -18.28 -7.48
C ALA A 97 -9.71 -17.00 -7.80
N PRO A 98 -10.38 -15.96 -8.35
CA PRO A 98 -9.71 -14.71 -8.69
C PRO A 98 -9.53 -13.84 -7.44
N TYR A 99 -8.36 -13.18 -7.34
CA TYR A 99 -8.04 -12.27 -6.23
C TYR A 99 -7.28 -11.04 -6.71
N VAL A 100 -7.48 -9.92 -6.02
CA VAL A 100 -6.54 -8.81 -5.96
C VAL A 100 -6.17 -8.62 -4.50
N ILE A 101 -4.87 -8.61 -4.21
CA ILE A 101 -4.36 -8.70 -2.84
C ILE A 101 -3.33 -7.60 -2.61
N ALA A 102 -3.56 -6.77 -1.61
CA ALA A 102 -2.68 -5.73 -1.11
C ALA A 102 -2.18 -6.13 0.28
N THR A 103 -0.88 -6.15 0.49
CA THR A 103 -0.30 -6.56 1.78
C THR A 103 0.77 -5.59 2.23
N GLN A 104 0.63 -5.07 3.46
CA GLN A 104 1.70 -4.38 4.16
C GLN A 104 2.45 -5.33 5.10
N LEU A 105 3.77 -5.24 5.07
CA LEU A 105 4.69 -5.97 5.93
C LEU A 105 5.45 -5.00 6.81
N ARG A 106 5.65 -5.36 8.09
CA ARG A 106 6.51 -4.60 9.00
C ARG A 106 7.53 -5.50 9.65
N LEU A 107 8.76 -5.04 9.65
CA LEU A 107 9.87 -5.77 10.23
C LEU A 107 10.10 -5.31 11.67
N ASP A 108 10.49 -6.24 12.52
CA ASP A 108 10.98 -5.97 13.85
C ASP A 108 12.49 -5.57 13.86
N ASN A 109 13.02 -5.29 15.04
CA ASN A 109 14.44 -4.93 15.21
C ASN A 109 15.41 -6.06 14.81
N SER A 110 14.95 -7.29 14.65
CA SER A 110 15.74 -8.44 14.19
C SER A 110 15.67 -8.65 12.68
N THR A 111 15.03 -7.74 11.93
CA THR A 111 14.83 -7.80 10.49
C THR A 111 13.86 -8.88 10.01
N LYS A 112 13.04 -9.40 10.92
CA LYS A 112 12.00 -10.37 10.60
C LYS A 112 10.64 -9.70 10.49
N VAL A 113 9.80 -10.23 9.61
CA VAL A 113 8.40 -9.79 9.46
C VAL A 113 7.64 -10.17 10.71
N SER A 114 7.26 -9.18 11.49
CA SER A 114 6.51 -9.34 12.75
C SER A 114 5.03 -8.95 12.62
N GLN A 115 4.66 -8.27 11.53
CA GLN A 115 3.29 -7.89 11.24
C GLN A 115 3.01 -8.01 9.74
N ILE A 116 1.87 -8.60 9.41
CA ILE A 116 1.33 -8.73 8.05
C ILE A 116 -0.12 -8.26 8.08
N ASP A 117 -0.41 -7.19 7.36
CA ASP A 117 -1.78 -6.68 7.18
C ASP A 117 -2.17 -6.84 5.71
N THR A 118 -3.16 -7.66 5.44
CA THR A 118 -3.61 -7.98 4.08
C THR A 118 -5.03 -7.51 3.85
N ILE A 119 -5.25 -6.76 2.79
CA ILE A 119 -6.57 -6.51 2.20
C ILE A 119 -6.65 -7.35 0.93
N TRP A 120 -7.65 -8.22 0.85
CA TRP A 120 -7.89 -8.97 -0.37
C TRP A 120 -9.34 -8.87 -0.81
N THR A 121 -9.51 -8.83 -2.11
CA THR A 121 -10.81 -8.76 -2.78
C THR A 121 -10.99 -9.92 -3.73
N SER A 122 -12.23 -10.32 -3.91
CA SER A 122 -12.66 -11.40 -4.78
C SER A 122 -14.03 -11.10 -5.38
N LYS A 123 -14.59 -12.06 -6.09
CA LYS A 123 -15.92 -11.91 -6.71
C LYS A 123 -16.99 -11.55 -5.66
N GLY A 124 -17.64 -10.42 -5.88
CA GLY A 124 -18.68 -9.86 -5.00
C GLY A 124 -18.22 -8.64 -4.19
N ASP A 125 -16.91 -8.36 -4.14
CA ASP A 125 -16.37 -7.13 -3.57
C ASP A 125 -16.55 -5.92 -4.51
N TRP A 126 -16.25 -4.73 -4.01
CA TRP A 126 -16.53 -3.46 -4.70
C TRP A 126 -15.92 -3.41 -6.11
N LEU A 127 -16.76 -3.24 -7.12
CA LEU A 127 -16.41 -3.18 -8.55
C LEU A 127 -15.46 -4.28 -9.02
N PHE A 128 -15.38 -5.40 -8.30
CA PHE A 128 -14.39 -6.44 -8.56
C PHE A 128 -14.45 -6.99 -9.99
N ASN A 129 -13.41 -6.73 -10.74
CA ASN A 129 -13.18 -7.26 -12.09
C ASN A 129 -11.69 -7.51 -12.28
N VAL A 130 -11.24 -8.69 -11.91
CA VAL A 130 -9.81 -9.07 -11.95
C VAL A 130 -9.18 -8.94 -13.33
N THR A 131 -9.95 -9.21 -14.40
CA THR A 131 -9.46 -9.08 -15.78
C THR A 131 -9.19 -7.61 -16.12
N GLY A 132 -10.09 -6.70 -15.72
CA GLY A 132 -9.90 -5.26 -15.89
C GLY A 132 -8.72 -4.76 -15.03
N THR A 133 -8.62 -5.21 -13.78
CA THR A 133 -7.48 -4.87 -12.91
C THR A 133 -6.16 -5.29 -13.53
N TYR A 134 -6.05 -6.56 -13.96
CA TYR A 134 -4.83 -7.07 -14.60
C TYR A 134 -4.49 -6.30 -15.89
N TYR A 135 -5.48 -6.04 -16.73
CA TYR A 135 -5.29 -5.34 -18.01
C TYR A 135 -4.68 -3.95 -17.80
N TRP A 136 -5.22 -3.16 -16.87
CA TRP A 136 -4.76 -1.79 -16.64
C TRP A 136 -3.47 -1.75 -15.81
N ALA A 137 -3.38 -2.49 -14.71
CA ALA A 137 -2.20 -2.53 -13.87
C ALA A 137 -0.94 -2.97 -14.63
N SER A 138 -1.07 -3.91 -15.58
CA SER A 138 0.07 -4.38 -16.38
C SER A 138 0.56 -3.38 -17.43
N GLN A 139 -0.20 -2.33 -17.73
CA GLN A 139 0.18 -1.29 -18.70
C GLN A 139 0.70 -0.01 -18.03
N GLU A 140 0.44 0.18 -16.77
CA GLU A 140 0.92 1.33 -16.02
C GLU A 140 2.43 1.27 -15.81
N LYS A 141 3.07 2.45 -15.82
CA LYS A 141 4.51 2.56 -15.61
C LYS A 141 4.79 3.00 -14.19
N TRP A 142 5.37 2.10 -13.43
CA TRP A 142 5.77 2.32 -12.04
C TRP A 142 7.30 2.25 -11.90
N ASP A 143 8.02 2.86 -12.86
CA ASP A 143 9.48 2.87 -12.85
C ASP A 143 10.02 3.73 -11.67
N PRO A 144 11.24 3.45 -11.18
CA PRO A 144 11.90 4.31 -10.20
C PRO A 144 12.03 5.75 -10.71
N ILE A 145 11.75 6.72 -9.83
CA ILE A 145 11.91 8.14 -10.15
C ILE A 145 13.40 8.51 -10.04
N PRO A 146 13.97 9.23 -11.04
CA PRO A 146 15.32 9.75 -10.94
C PRO A 146 15.52 10.55 -9.65
N VAL A 147 16.67 10.41 -9.00
CA VAL A 147 16.94 10.93 -7.65
C VAL A 147 16.60 12.43 -7.53
N GLU A 148 16.95 13.22 -8.55
CA GLU A 148 16.72 14.66 -8.60
C GLU A 148 15.25 15.07 -8.81
N LYS A 149 14.38 14.11 -9.10
CA LYS A 149 12.94 14.32 -9.31
C LYS A 149 12.06 13.68 -8.24
N ARG A 150 12.67 13.00 -7.27
CA ARG A 150 11.94 12.34 -6.19
C ARG A 150 11.28 13.36 -5.29
N ASP A 151 10.01 13.18 -5.03
CA ASP A 151 9.30 13.91 -3.99
C ASP A 151 9.75 13.43 -2.61
N THR A 152 9.71 14.31 -1.62
CA THR A 152 9.99 13.92 -0.24
C THR A 152 8.85 13.07 0.32
N ARG A 153 9.17 12.23 1.31
CA ARG A 153 8.20 11.44 2.06
C ARG A 153 6.98 12.25 2.53
N ALA A 154 7.21 13.48 2.98
CA ALA A 154 6.15 14.36 3.46
C ALA A 154 5.19 14.77 2.31
N VAL A 155 5.71 15.07 1.12
CA VAL A 155 4.92 15.43 -0.07
C VAL A 155 4.10 14.23 -0.54
N ILE A 156 4.71 13.06 -0.62
CA ILE A 156 4.04 11.81 -1.04
C ILE A 156 2.89 11.47 -0.09
N LYS A 157 3.16 11.51 1.24
CA LYS A 157 2.13 11.26 2.26
C LYS A 157 0.99 12.26 2.17
N ALA A 158 1.31 13.57 2.05
CA ALA A 158 0.30 14.62 2.01
C ALA A 158 -0.62 14.50 0.79
N ALA A 159 -0.11 14.03 -0.35
CA ALA A 159 -0.92 13.80 -1.55
C ALA A 159 -1.93 12.66 -1.35
N GLY A 160 -1.52 11.55 -0.75
CA GLY A 160 -2.42 10.44 -0.39
C GLY A 160 -3.45 10.84 0.68
N ASP A 161 -2.99 11.56 1.73
CA ASP A 161 -3.89 12.06 2.76
C ASP A 161 -4.95 13.00 2.20
N ALA A 162 -4.58 13.94 1.34
CA ALA A 162 -5.52 14.89 0.73
C ALA A 162 -6.61 14.16 -0.09
N TYR A 163 -6.23 13.10 -0.82
CA TYR A 163 -7.21 12.26 -1.51
C TYR A 163 -8.18 11.61 -0.53
N CYS A 164 -7.68 10.97 0.52
CA CYS A 164 -8.50 10.31 1.53
C CYS A 164 -9.39 11.31 2.30
N ASP A 165 -8.87 12.49 2.61
CA ASP A 165 -9.61 13.53 3.33
C ASP A 165 -10.75 14.15 2.51
N LEU A 166 -10.61 14.17 1.16
CA LEU A 166 -11.65 14.67 0.26
C LEU A 166 -12.96 13.89 0.40
N PHE A 167 -12.91 12.60 0.75
CA PHE A 167 -14.11 11.78 0.95
C PHE A 167 -15.00 12.29 2.08
N ASN A 168 -14.42 12.89 3.11
CA ASN A 168 -15.18 13.46 4.23
C ASN A 168 -15.34 14.98 4.13
N ASN A 169 -14.40 15.67 3.48
CA ASN A 169 -14.39 17.13 3.40
C ASN A 169 -14.13 17.63 1.99
N LYS A 170 -15.17 18.08 1.31
CA LYS A 170 -15.13 18.59 -0.08
C LYS A 170 -14.31 19.87 -0.27
N THR A 171 -13.90 20.54 0.80
CA THR A 171 -13.05 21.74 0.72
C THR A 171 -11.57 21.41 0.60
N VAL A 172 -11.19 20.14 0.78
CA VAL A 172 -9.80 19.69 0.63
C VAL A 172 -9.35 19.81 -0.82
N THR A 173 -8.20 20.44 -1.02
CA THR A 173 -7.57 20.53 -2.33
C THR A 173 -6.63 19.37 -2.52
N VAL A 174 -6.98 18.45 -3.43
CA VAL A 174 -6.14 17.31 -3.79
C VAL A 174 -5.18 17.71 -4.92
N PRO A 175 -3.91 17.32 -4.85
CA PRO A 175 -2.91 17.63 -5.88
C PRO A 175 -3.07 16.69 -7.10
N TRP A 176 -4.16 16.81 -7.83
CA TRP A 176 -4.42 16.02 -9.03
C TRP A 176 -3.36 16.23 -10.09
N GLY A 177 -2.87 15.15 -10.70
CA GLY A 177 -1.99 15.19 -11.86
C GLY A 177 -2.77 15.31 -13.18
N SER A 178 -2.04 15.58 -14.24
CA SER A 178 -2.52 15.50 -15.62
C SER A 178 -1.38 14.96 -16.48
N PRO A 179 -1.44 13.69 -16.91
CA PRO A 179 -2.54 12.72 -16.71
C PRO A 179 -2.61 12.17 -15.28
N CYS A 180 -3.81 11.72 -14.88
CA CYS A 180 -4.05 10.94 -13.69
C CYS A 180 -5.08 9.84 -13.98
N ALA A 181 -4.85 8.63 -13.49
CA ALA A 181 -5.80 7.52 -13.67
C ALA A 181 -6.05 6.80 -12.34
N ARG A 182 -7.28 6.34 -12.15
CA ARG A 182 -7.69 5.54 -11.00
C ARG A 182 -8.19 4.18 -11.46
N LEU A 183 -7.63 3.13 -10.86
CA LEU A 183 -8.04 1.74 -11.02
C LEU A 183 -8.77 1.31 -9.74
N GLU A 184 -10.05 1.11 -9.83
CA GLU A 184 -10.93 0.80 -8.71
C GLU A 184 -11.66 -0.51 -8.95
N GLY A 185 -11.25 -1.58 -8.30
CA GLY A 185 -11.83 -2.92 -8.45
C GLY A 185 -11.79 -3.50 -9.87
N GLY A 186 -11.16 -2.81 -10.82
CA GLY A 186 -11.11 -3.15 -12.24
C GLY A 186 -11.79 -2.14 -13.17
N ALA A 187 -12.51 -1.16 -12.62
CA ALA A 187 -12.94 0.05 -13.32
C ALA A 187 -11.77 1.04 -13.42
N TYR A 188 -11.54 1.60 -14.62
CA TYR A 188 -10.43 2.50 -14.87
C TYR A 188 -10.90 3.84 -15.43
N THR A 189 -10.45 4.95 -14.82
CA THR A 189 -10.86 6.29 -15.25
C THR A 189 -10.06 6.80 -16.43
N GLY A 190 -8.86 6.24 -16.68
CA GLY A 190 -7.98 6.66 -17.77
C GLY A 190 -8.28 5.96 -19.09
N LYS A 191 -7.68 6.52 -20.16
CA LYS A 191 -7.69 5.96 -21.53
C LYS A 191 -6.29 5.89 -22.10
N GLY A 192 -5.24 6.08 -21.27
CA GLY A 192 -3.85 6.21 -21.72
C GLY A 192 -3.54 7.54 -22.42
N GLN A 193 -4.32 8.58 -22.15
CA GLN A 193 -4.19 9.91 -22.79
C GLN A 193 -3.63 10.95 -21.81
N ALA A 194 -2.95 11.97 -22.33
CA ALA A 194 -2.43 13.08 -21.53
C ALA A 194 -3.52 13.90 -20.81
N SER A 195 -4.77 13.80 -21.24
CA SER A 195 -5.93 14.46 -20.65
C SER A 195 -6.66 13.62 -19.60
N ASP A 196 -6.18 12.42 -19.29
CA ASP A 196 -6.84 11.54 -18.32
C ASP A 196 -6.92 12.20 -16.93
N ARG A 197 -8.05 11.97 -16.27
CA ARG A 197 -8.39 12.52 -14.95
C ARG A 197 -8.84 11.42 -14.00
N CYS A 198 -8.50 11.60 -12.72
CA CYS A 198 -8.88 10.67 -11.65
C CYS A 198 -9.72 11.31 -10.54
N ASP A 199 -10.18 12.54 -10.71
CA ASP A 199 -10.98 13.33 -9.76
C ASP A 199 -12.49 13.09 -9.86
N VAL A 200 -12.91 12.01 -10.52
CA VAL A 200 -14.33 11.68 -10.76
C VAL A 200 -14.84 10.64 -9.76
N GLY A 201 -16.13 10.72 -9.42
CA GLY A 201 -16.81 9.69 -8.62
C GLY A 201 -16.34 9.59 -7.16
N VAL A 202 -15.77 10.65 -6.58
CA VAL A 202 -15.39 10.66 -5.16
C VAL A 202 -16.62 10.99 -4.32
N PRO A 203 -17.05 10.11 -3.39
CA PRO A 203 -18.22 10.36 -2.53
C PRO A 203 -17.95 11.47 -1.51
N SER A 204 -18.93 11.78 -0.67
CA SER A 204 -18.86 12.83 0.34
C SER A 204 -19.46 12.35 1.65
N GLY A 205 -18.89 12.83 2.77
CA GLY A 205 -19.38 12.51 4.10
C GLY A 205 -19.00 11.10 4.58
N VAL A 206 -17.96 10.51 3.98
CA VAL A 206 -17.44 9.19 4.36
C VAL A 206 -16.02 9.35 4.86
N PRO A 207 -15.76 9.23 6.18
CA PRO A 207 -14.42 9.33 6.71
C PRO A 207 -13.60 8.08 6.35
N LEU A 208 -12.36 8.26 5.90
CA LEU A 208 -11.38 7.21 5.71
C LEU A 208 -10.41 7.27 6.90
N VAL A 209 -10.49 6.32 7.81
CA VAL A 209 -9.84 6.38 9.14
C VAL A 209 -8.90 5.21 9.40
N ASN A 210 -8.20 5.22 10.53
CA ASN A 210 -7.30 4.15 10.99
C ASN A 210 -6.21 3.81 9.96
N ARG A 211 -5.63 4.85 9.36
CA ARG A 211 -4.68 4.78 8.24
C ARG A 211 -3.33 4.20 8.68
N GLN A 212 -2.83 3.23 7.93
CA GLN A 212 -1.49 2.65 8.05
C GLN A 212 -0.75 2.86 6.73
N TYR A 213 0.50 3.34 6.79
CA TYR A 213 1.22 3.83 5.62
C TYR A 213 2.46 2.97 5.34
N VAL A 214 2.71 2.70 4.05
CA VAL A 214 4.02 2.30 3.51
C VAL A 214 4.38 3.31 2.42
N ILE A 215 5.54 3.98 2.54
CA ILE A 215 5.93 5.06 1.63
C ILE A 215 7.29 4.75 1.02
N ASP A 216 7.33 4.72 -0.30
CA ASP A 216 8.56 4.49 -1.07
C ASP A 216 8.92 5.74 -1.87
N GLU A 217 9.93 6.48 -1.40
CA GLU A 217 10.37 7.72 -2.05
C GLU A 217 11.04 7.48 -3.40
N GLU A 218 11.62 6.30 -3.62
CA GLU A 218 12.24 5.96 -4.91
C GLU A 218 11.20 5.79 -6.01
N TYR A 219 10.06 5.21 -5.67
CA TYR A 219 8.95 5.02 -6.59
C TYR A 219 7.89 6.12 -6.46
N GLY A 220 8.07 7.08 -5.54
CA GLY A 220 7.10 8.12 -5.29
C GLY A 220 5.73 7.58 -4.87
N THR A 221 5.70 6.49 -4.11
CA THR A 221 4.45 5.79 -3.78
C THR A 221 4.12 5.85 -2.30
N VAL A 222 2.82 5.81 -2.01
CA VAL A 222 2.28 5.54 -0.69
C VAL A 222 1.11 4.57 -0.82
N ASP A 223 1.18 3.46 -0.09
CA ASP A 223 0.02 2.64 0.19
C ASP A 223 -0.55 3.00 1.56
N ILE A 224 -1.88 3.09 1.62
CA ILE A 224 -2.63 3.39 2.83
C ILE A 224 -3.69 2.30 3.04
N ILE A 225 -3.44 1.39 3.98
CA ILE A 225 -4.49 0.51 4.49
C ILE A 225 -5.34 1.30 5.48
N MET A 226 -6.68 1.24 5.36
CA MET A 226 -7.60 2.05 6.16
C MET A 226 -8.97 1.39 6.32
N ASP A 227 -9.83 2.02 7.11
CA ASP A 227 -11.24 1.69 7.21
C ASP A 227 -12.08 2.75 6.47
N PHE A 228 -12.75 2.36 5.41
CA PHE A 228 -13.65 3.22 4.64
C PHE A 228 -14.99 3.35 5.36
N GLY A 229 -15.33 4.54 5.84
CA GLY A 229 -16.53 4.80 6.62
C GLY A 229 -16.47 4.31 8.07
N GLY A 230 -15.29 3.99 8.60
CA GLY A 230 -15.11 3.48 9.95
C GLY A 230 -15.08 4.56 11.04
N VAL A 231 -14.90 4.10 12.29
CA VAL A 231 -14.74 4.94 13.48
C VAL A 231 -13.26 5.10 13.80
N ALA A 232 -12.80 6.34 13.97
CA ALA A 232 -11.42 6.62 14.31
C ALA A 232 -11.02 5.96 15.65
N GLY A 233 -9.87 5.28 15.67
CA GLY A 233 -9.37 4.54 16.83
C GLY A 233 -9.99 3.15 17.04
N GLN A 234 -10.94 2.73 16.18
CA GLN A 234 -11.60 1.43 16.27
C GLN A 234 -11.41 0.65 14.94
N GLN A 235 -10.20 0.18 14.71
CA GLN A 235 -9.82 -0.51 13.50
C GLN A 235 -10.75 -1.70 13.20
N GLY A 236 -11.29 -1.75 11.97
CA GLY A 236 -12.11 -2.85 11.48
C GLY A 236 -13.48 -3.01 12.15
N ALA A 237 -13.93 -2.05 12.98
CA ALA A 237 -15.20 -2.14 13.70
C ALA A 237 -16.42 -1.94 12.78
N ASP A 238 -16.48 -0.80 12.07
CA ASP A 238 -17.66 -0.42 11.28
C ASP A 238 -17.33 -0.02 9.83
N GLY A 239 -16.04 0.15 9.50
CA GLY A 239 -15.60 0.52 8.15
C GLY A 239 -15.41 -0.69 7.24
N LEU A 240 -15.43 -0.44 5.92
CA LEU A 240 -14.98 -1.46 4.97
C LEU A 240 -13.45 -1.48 4.95
N PRO A 241 -12.85 -2.68 5.02
CA PRO A 241 -11.41 -2.85 4.82
C PRO A 241 -10.99 -2.34 3.45
N ASP A 242 -10.01 -1.45 3.43
CA ASP A 242 -9.65 -0.72 2.22
C ASP A 242 -8.13 -0.53 2.11
N SER A 243 -7.60 -0.56 0.89
CA SER A 243 -6.23 -0.22 0.54
C SER A 243 -6.23 0.74 -0.64
N HIS A 244 -5.55 1.87 -0.47
CA HIS A 244 -5.31 2.83 -1.54
C HIS A 244 -3.81 2.99 -1.77
N GLU A 245 -3.32 2.55 -2.92
CA GLU A 245 -1.96 2.81 -3.37
C GLU A 245 -1.94 4.02 -4.32
N PHE A 246 -1.07 4.96 -4.04
CA PHE A 246 -0.90 6.18 -4.83
C PHE A 246 0.49 6.23 -5.45
N ARG A 247 0.57 6.65 -6.70
CA ARG A 247 1.79 7.13 -7.35
C ARG A 247 1.76 8.67 -7.38
N VAL A 248 2.83 9.30 -6.89
CA VAL A 248 3.03 10.75 -6.86
C VAL A 248 4.25 11.10 -7.70
N GLU A 249 4.10 12.05 -8.60
CA GLU A 249 5.18 12.55 -9.47
C GLU A 249 5.15 14.08 -9.49
N GLY A 250 6.23 14.74 -9.04
CA GLY A 250 6.31 16.19 -8.92
C GLY A 250 5.22 16.78 -8.02
N GLY A 251 4.92 16.10 -6.89
CA GLY A 251 3.90 16.48 -5.93
C GLY A 251 2.47 16.28 -6.41
N LYS A 252 2.23 15.54 -7.52
CA LYS A 252 0.92 15.34 -8.11
C LYS A 252 0.56 13.85 -8.20
N LEU A 253 -0.71 13.50 -7.97
CA LEU A 253 -1.22 12.14 -8.14
C LEU A 253 -1.17 11.74 -9.62
N ARG A 254 -0.53 10.60 -9.89
CA ARG A 254 -0.38 10.02 -11.22
C ARG A 254 -1.25 8.78 -11.40
N TYR A 255 -1.19 7.86 -10.43
CA TYR A 255 -2.03 6.67 -10.38
C TYR A 255 -2.64 6.52 -8.99
N VAL A 256 -3.83 5.93 -8.93
CA VAL A 256 -4.51 5.52 -7.70
C VAL A 256 -5.08 4.12 -7.92
N HIS A 257 -4.64 3.14 -7.13
CA HIS A 257 -5.24 1.81 -7.09
C HIS A 257 -6.05 1.66 -5.82
N THR A 258 -7.24 1.11 -5.90
CA THR A 258 -8.10 0.91 -4.73
C THR A 258 -8.68 -0.50 -4.67
N LEU A 259 -8.61 -1.09 -3.50
CA LEU A 259 -9.18 -2.38 -3.15
C LEU A 259 -10.09 -2.22 -1.94
N SER A 260 -11.40 -2.40 -2.10
CA SER A 260 -12.36 -2.32 -1.00
C SER A 260 -13.04 -3.69 -0.82
N SER A 261 -12.82 -4.31 0.34
CA SER A 261 -13.45 -5.59 0.67
C SER A 261 -14.77 -5.36 1.37
N CYS A 262 -15.82 -6.01 0.87
CA CYS A 262 -17.16 -5.94 1.44
C CYS A 262 -17.43 -7.01 2.48
N GLY A 263 -16.39 -7.76 2.87
CA GLY A 263 -16.47 -8.77 3.93
C GLY A 263 -17.43 -9.91 3.63
N GLY A 264 -17.60 -10.27 2.35
CA GLY A 264 -18.53 -11.30 1.90
C GLY A 264 -19.99 -10.87 1.85
N LYS A 265 -20.27 -9.58 2.05
CA LYS A 265 -21.59 -8.97 1.83
C LYS A 265 -21.59 -8.27 0.46
N ALA A 266 -22.77 -8.15 -0.18
CA ALA A 266 -22.84 -7.33 -1.37
C ALA A 266 -22.44 -5.89 -1.01
N CYS A 267 -21.49 -5.33 -1.75
CA CYS A 267 -21.25 -3.88 -1.71
C CYS A 267 -22.46 -3.15 -2.24
N MET A 268 -22.95 -2.19 -1.50
CA MET A 268 -24.06 -1.35 -1.94
C MET A 268 -23.60 -0.36 -3.00
#